data_5ff1cd29d409d508bc85206f654048bb
#
_entry.id   5ff1cd29d409d508bc85206f654048bb
#
_cell.length_a   1.000
_cell.length_b   1.000
_cell.length_c   1.000
_cell.angle_alpha   90.00
_cell.angle_beta   90.00
_cell.angle_gamma   90.00
#
_symmetry.space_group_name_H-M   'P 1'
#
loop_
_entity.id
_entity.type
_entity.pdbx_description
1 polymer ?
#
loop_
_entity_poly.entity_id
_entity_poly.type
_entity_poly.pdbx_seq_one_letter_code
_entity_poly.pdbx_strand_id
1 'polypeptide(L)'
;MEVESTALASDDSSFVVGTAWSVRRFDRQGDSRWNSESESTIAEVLITPDDRLVLSVDSRGVAQWRRFSDGEVLLNFFPHVDGKRWVAWTPSGYYDASPDGEALIGWHINRGASRAPDFFPIEMFRDHFRRPGVVARILD
;
A
#
# COMPACT_ATOMS: atom_id res chain seq x y z
N MET A 1 -12.96 -9.52 -15.62
CA MET A 1 -11.95 -9.28 -14.56
C MET A 1 -10.89 -10.37 -14.66
N GLU A 2 -9.68 -9.99 -14.92
CA GLU A 2 -8.56 -10.93 -14.94
C GLU A 2 -7.93 -11.00 -13.56
N VAL A 3 -7.84 -12.20 -12.99
CA VAL A 3 -7.30 -12.44 -11.66
C VAL A 3 -5.82 -12.75 -11.76
N GLU A 4 -4.99 -11.96 -11.10
CA GLU A 4 -3.53 -12.15 -11.08
C GLU A 4 -3.08 -12.95 -9.85
N SER A 5 -3.78 -12.80 -8.73
CA SER A 5 -3.42 -13.47 -7.48
C SER A 5 -4.66 -13.62 -6.59
N THR A 6 -4.65 -14.63 -5.73
CA THR A 6 -5.72 -14.89 -4.76
C THR A 6 -5.14 -15.26 -3.40
N ALA A 7 -5.89 -14.95 -2.33
CA ALA A 7 -5.58 -15.37 -0.97
C ALA A 7 -6.86 -15.71 -0.22
N LEU A 8 -6.82 -16.73 0.66
CA LEU A 8 -7.94 -17.16 1.49
C LEU A 8 -7.76 -16.62 2.92
N ALA A 9 -8.87 -16.21 3.53
CA ALA A 9 -8.90 -15.94 4.96
C ALA A 9 -8.65 -17.22 5.75
N SER A 10 -8.15 -17.08 6.98
CA SER A 10 -7.75 -18.23 7.81
C SER A 10 -8.91 -19.19 8.12
N ASP A 11 -10.14 -18.67 8.18
CA ASP A 11 -11.37 -19.43 8.46
C ASP A 11 -12.14 -19.83 7.19
N ASP A 12 -11.57 -19.61 6.02
CA ASP A 12 -12.19 -19.84 4.72
C ASP A 12 -13.50 -19.08 4.48
N SER A 13 -13.78 -18.03 5.28
CA SER A 13 -15.05 -17.25 5.18
C SER A 13 -15.04 -16.28 4.01
N SER A 14 -13.87 -15.89 3.54
CA SER A 14 -13.75 -14.97 2.44
C SER A 14 -12.41 -15.15 1.73
N PHE A 15 -12.31 -14.51 0.56
CA PHE A 15 -11.07 -14.50 -0.20
C PHE A 15 -10.83 -13.14 -0.82
N VAL A 16 -9.57 -12.86 -1.11
CA VAL A 16 -9.12 -11.62 -1.72
C VAL A 16 -8.50 -11.95 -3.07
N VAL A 17 -8.81 -11.14 -4.07
CA VAL A 17 -8.21 -11.25 -5.41
C VAL A 17 -7.49 -9.96 -5.77
N GLY A 18 -6.32 -10.10 -6.40
CA GLY A 18 -5.61 -9.02 -7.04
C GLY A 18 -5.83 -9.07 -8.55
N THR A 19 -6.14 -7.92 -9.15
CA THR A 19 -6.38 -7.79 -10.58
C THR A 19 -5.43 -6.75 -11.17
N ALA A 20 -5.56 -6.48 -12.48
CA ALA A 20 -4.79 -5.43 -13.12
C ALA A 20 -5.03 -4.02 -12.52
N TRP A 21 -6.19 -3.79 -11.91
CA TRP A 21 -6.61 -2.46 -11.47
C TRP A 21 -7.17 -2.38 -10.07
N SER A 22 -7.21 -3.51 -9.33
CA SER A 22 -7.88 -3.51 -8.03
C SER A 22 -7.43 -4.66 -7.13
N VAL A 23 -7.69 -4.47 -5.84
CA VAL A 23 -7.74 -5.55 -4.85
C VAL A 23 -9.19 -5.64 -4.38
N ARG A 24 -9.76 -6.84 -4.38
CA ARG A 24 -11.17 -7.07 -4.05
C ARG A 24 -11.32 -8.19 -3.04
N ARG A 25 -12.24 -8.02 -2.13
CA ARG A 25 -12.63 -9.06 -1.18
C ARG A 25 -14.04 -9.54 -1.47
N PHE A 26 -14.20 -10.86 -1.49
CA PHE A 26 -15.48 -11.55 -1.66
C PHE A 26 -15.74 -12.46 -0.48
N ASP A 27 -17.01 -12.65 -0.15
CA ASP A 27 -17.39 -13.66 0.84
C ASP A 27 -17.47 -15.06 0.21
N ARG A 28 -17.82 -16.06 1.03
CA ARG A 28 -17.90 -17.45 0.59
C ARG A 28 -18.92 -17.68 -0.53
N GLN A 29 -19.95 -16.83 -0.59
CA GLN A 29 -20.98 -16.90 -1.63
C GLN A 29 -20.59 -16.18 -2.92
N GLY A 30 -19.45 -15.51 -2.93
CA GLY A 30 -18.96 -14.75 -4.09
C GLY A 30 -19.48 -13.31 -4.13
N ASP A 31 -20.12 -12.83 -3.07
CA ASP A 31 -20.59 -11.45 -2.99
C ASP A 31 -19.43 -10.52 -2.62
N SER A 32 -19.34 -9.38 -3.31
CA SER A 32 -18.30 -8.38 -3.07
C SER A 32 -18.48 -7.72 -1.70
N ARG A 33 -17.41 -7.74 -0.90
CA ARG A 33 -17.37 -7.03 0.38
C ARG A 33 -16.77 -5.65 0.24
N TRP A 34 -15.72 -5.53 -0.54
CA TRP A 34 -15.14 -4.24 -0.90
C TRP A 34 -14.29 -4.37 -2.16
N ASN A 35 -14.09 -3.25 -2.81
CA ASN A 35 -13.24 -3.09 -3.99
C ASN A 35 -12.33 -1.88 -3.76
N SER A 36 -11.02 -2.10 -3.77
CA SER A 36 -10.01 -1.06 -3.61
C SER A 36 -9.22 -0.92 -4.90
N GLU A 37 -9.31 0.26 -5.52
CA GLU A 37 -8.60 0.52 -6.76
C GLU A 37 -7.09 0.52 -6.57
N SER A 38 -6.37 0.15 -7.60
CA SER A 38 -4.92 0.18 -7.67
C SER A 38 -4.46 0.95 -8.89
N GLU A 39 -3.40 1.71 -8.74
CA GLU A 39 -2.78 2.45 -9.85
C GLU A 39 -1.94 1.56 -10.76
N SER A 40 -1.70 0.33 -10.37
CA SER A 40 -0.84 -0.61 -11.09
C SER A 40 -1.33 -2.03 -10.90
N THR A 41 -0.94 -2.91 -11.82
CA THR A 41 -1.31 -4.32 -11.74
C THR A 41 -0.84 -4.96 -10.45
N ILE A 42 -1.73 -5.64 -9.76
CA ILE A 42 -1.43 -6.36 -8.54
C ILE A 42 -0.77 -7.70 -8.93
N ALA A 43 0.47 -7.87 -8.52
CA ALA A 43 1.21 -9.10 -8.79
C ALA A 43 0.90 -10.19 -7.78
N GLU A 44 0.69 -9.82 -6.51
CA GLU A 44 0.45 -10.80 -5.44
C GLU A 44 -0.37 -10.17 -4.32
N VAL A 45 -1.22 -10.99 -3.70
CA VAL A 45 -1.97 -10.63 -2.48
C VAL A 45 -1.78 -11.70 -1.42
N LEU A 46 -1.72 -11.25 -0.16
CA LEU A 46 -1.63 -12.10 1.03
C LEU A 46 -2.57 -11.55 2.09
N ILE A 47 -3.10 -12.43 2.93
CA ILE A 47 -3.88 -12.05 4.11
C ILE A 47 -3.05 -12.43 5.33
N THR A 48 -2.94 -11.51 6.31
CA THR A 48 -2.21 -11.80 7.55
C THR A 48 -2.92 -12.93 8.33
N PRO A 49 -2.17 -13.73 9.11
CA PRO A 49 -2.75 -14.89 9.81
C PRO A 49 -3.89 -14.54 10.78
N ASP A 50 -3.93 -13.30 11.27
CA ASP A 50 -5.00 -12.81 12.16
C ASP A 50 -6.20 -12.24 11.39
N ASP A 51 -6.19 -12.30 10.05
CA ASP A 51 -7.23 -11.76 9.16
C ASP A 51 -7.52 -10.27 9.37
N ARG A 52 -6.53 -9.50 9.81
CA ARG A 52 -6.67 -8.05 10.03
C ARG A 52 -6.24 -7.22 8.85
N LEU A 53 -5.26 -7.69 8.10
CA LEU A 53 -4.61 -6.93 7.04
C LEU A 53 -4.50 -7.74 5.76
N VAL A 54 -4.58 -7.04 4.64
CA VAL A 54 -4.27 -7.56 3.31
C VAL A 54 -3.01 -6.85 2.82
N LEU A 55 -2.01 -7.64 2.45
CA LEU A 55 -0.79 -7.16 1.82
C LEU A 55 -0.89 -7.40 0.32
N SER A 56 -0.66 -6.38 -0.47
CA SER A 56 -0.54 -6.52 -1.94
C SER A 56 0.80 -5.97 -2.39
N VAL A 57 1.34 -6.56 -3.45
CA VAL A 57 2.53 -6.06 -4.13
C VAL A 57 2.15 -5.83 -5.59
N ASP A 58 2.42 -4.64 -6.10
CA ASP A 58 2.10 -4.29 -7.47
C ASP A 58 3.32 -4.38 -8.40
N SER A 59 3.08 -4.19 -9.69
CA SER A 59 4.12 -4.29 -10.73
C SER A 59 5.20 -3.20 -10.63
N ARG A 60 4.98 -2.15 -9.85
CA ARG A 60 5.99 -1.12 -9.55
C ARG A 60 6.93 -1.54 -8.42
N GLY A 61 6.62 -2.64 -7.72
CA GLY A 61 7.34 -3.06 -6.53
C GLY A 61 6.85 -2.39 -5.25
N VAL A 62 5.71 -1.70 -5.28
CA VAL A 62 5.11 -1.08 -4.11
C VAL A 62 4.27 -2.11 -3.36
N ALA A 63 4.56 -2.30 -2.09
CA ALA A 63 3.73 -3.08 -1.17
C ALA A 63 2.71 -2.16 -0.50
N GLN A 64 1.47 -2.62 -0.41
CA GLN A 64 0.40 -1.86 0.25
C GLN A 64 -0.29 -2.75 1.28
N TRP A 65 -0.44 -2.22 2.50
CA TRP A 65 -1.24 -2.85 3.55
C TRP A 65 -2.61 -2.20 3.57
N ARG A 66 -3.64 -3.04 3.45
CA ARG A 66 -5.03 -2.62 3.53
C ARG A 66 -5.69 -3.25 4.74
N ARG A 67 -6.65 -2.54 5.31
CA ARG A 67 -7.50 -3.12 6.35
C ARG A 67 -8.40 -4.19 5.73
N PHE A 68 -8.40 -5.38 6.32
CA PHE A 68 -9.18 -6.51 5.80
C PHE A 68 -10.70 -6.23 5.84
N SER A 69 -11.17 -5.47 6.82
CA SER A 69 -12.60 -5.22 7.01
C SER A 69 -13.22 -4.32 5.94
N ASP A 70 -12.49 -3.30 5.46
CA ASP A 70 -13.02 -2.30 4.54
C ASP A 70 -12.18 -2.04 3.29
N GLY A 71 -10.98 -2.61 3.21
CA GLY A 71 -10.08 -2.43 2.07
C GLY A 71 -9.33 -1.10 2.04
N GLU A 72 -9.42 -0.30 3.10
CA GLU A 72 -8.72 0.98 3.16
C GLU A 72 -7.20 0.77 3.18
N VAL A 73 -6.49 1.51 2.32
CA VAL A 73 -5.02 1.50 2.31
C VAL A 73 -4.51 2.22 3.55
N LEU A 74 -3.71 1.53 4.35
CA LEU A 74 -3.14 2.08 5.58
C LEU A 74 -1.70 2.51 5.41
N LEU A 75 -0.93 1.75 4.63
CA LEU A 75 0.51 1.98 4.48
C LEU A 75 0.97 1.53 3.10
N ASN A 76 1.87 2.32 2.52
CA ASN A 76 2.62 1.99 1.32
C ASN A 76 4.09 1.81 1.68
N PHE A 77 4.75 0.87 1.04
CA PHE A 77 6.17 0.60 1.25
C PHE A 77 6.85 0.32 -0.07
N PHE A 78 7.95 1.01 -0.32
CA PHE A 78 8.78 0.79 -1.50
C PHE A 78 10.23 0.50 -1.10
N PRO A 79 10.69 -0.76 -1.25
CA PRO A 79 12.11 -1.09 -1.17
C PRO A 79 12.76 -0.84 -2.54
N HIS A 80 13.86 -0.08 -2.55
CA HIS A 80 14.60 0.15 -3.77
C HIS A 80 15.41 -1.09 -4.18
N VAL A 81 15.68 -1.22 -5.48
CA VAL A 81 16.43 -2.37 -6.04
C VAL A 81 17.85 -2.53 -5.50
N ASP A 82 18.43 -1.47 -4.90
CA ASP A 82 19.75 -1.55 -4.27
C ASP A 82 19.75 -2.33 -2.95
N GLY A 83 18.57 -2.70 -2.43
CA GLY A 83 18.41 -3.43 -1.18
C GLY A 83 18.75 -2.63 0.07
N LYS A 84 19.00 -1.33 -0.04
CA LYS A 84 19.43 -0.45 1.07
C LYS A 84 18.45 0.69 1.30
N ARG A 85 17.96 1.33 0.25
CA ARG A 85 17.05 2.46 0.35
C ARG A 85 15.60 1.96 0.37
N TRP A 86 14.80 2.58 1.20
CA TRP A 86 13.38 2.30 1.29
C TRP A 86 12.63 3.55 1.75
N VAL A 87 11.35 3.59 1.46
CA VAL A 87 10.43 4.60 1.96
C VAL A 87 9.08 3.94 2.27
N ALA A 88 8.48 4.34 3.39
CA ALA A 88 7.14 3.93 3.79
C ALA A 88 6.30 5.18 4.01
N TRP A 89 5.06 5.19 3.53
CA TRP A 89 4.19 6.37 3.68
C TRP A 89 2.74 5.98 3.84
N THR A 90 2.01 6.84 4.56
CA THR A 90 0.56 6.70 4.70
C THR A 90 -0.15 7.47 3.58
N PRO A 91 -1.43 7.15 3.26
CA PRO A 91 -2.19 7.92 2.29
C PRO A 91 -2.32 9.41 2.63
N SER A 92 -2.23 9.76 3.92
CA SER A 92 -2.24 11.16 4.38
C SER A 92 -0.90 11.88 4.23
N GLY A 93 0.16 11.17 3.81
CA GLY A 93 1.47 11.76 3.51
C GLY A 93 2.50 11.66 4.62
N TYR A 94 2.19 11.11 5.78
CA TYR A 94 3.21 10.83 6.80
C TYR A 94 4.14 9.72 6.29
N TYR A 95 5.43 9.86 6.55
CA TYR A 95 6.40 8.91 6.02
C TYR A 95 7.53 8.60 7.00
N ASP A 96 8.22 7.52 6.71
CA ASP A 96 9.53 7.18 7.24
C ASP A 96 10.37 6.63 6.09
N ALA A 97 11.69 6.73 6.21
CA ALA A 97 12.59 6.34 5.13
C ALA A 97 13.96 5.97 5.69
N SER A 98 14.71 5.16 4.93
CA SER A 98 16.13 4.95 5.15
C SER A 98 16.89 6.30 5.01
N PRO A 99 18.14 6.40 5.49
CA PRO A 99 18.89 7.66 5.40
C PRO A 99 18.92 8.29 4.01
N ASP A 100 19.04 7.47 2.97
CA ASP A 100 19.05 7.93 1.58
C ASP A 100 17.70 7.72 0.87
N GLY A 101 16.71 7.22 1.58
CA GLY A 101 15.39 6.89 1.01
C GLY A 101 14.55 8.11 0.68
N GLU A 102 14.82 9.26 1.31
CA GLU A 102 14.06 10.49 1.09
C GLU A 102 14.13 10.96 -0.37
N ALA A 103 15.20 10.64 -1.09
CA ALA A 103 15.31 10.94 -2.51
C ALA A 103 14.24 10.22 -3.35
N LEU A 104 13.64 9.14 -2.83
CA LEU A 104 12.59 8.38 -3.49
C LEU A 104 11.19 8.98 -3.31
N ILE A 105 11.01 9.86 -2.33
CA ILE A 105 9.69 10.38 -1.93
C ILE A 105 9.01 11.13 -3.06
N GLY A 106 9.71 12.05 -3.69
CA GLY A 106 9.15 12.87 -4.77
C GLY A 106 8.66 12.02 -5.95
N TRP A 107 9.27 10.87 -6.16
CA TRP A 107 8.92 9.99 -7.27
C TRP A 107 7.63 9.20 -7.01
N HIS A 108 7.38 8.77 -5.77
CA HIS A 108 6.22 7.95 -5.44
C HIS A 108 5.02 8.77 -4.94
N ILE A 109 5.26 9.76 -4.10
CA ILE A 109 4.19 10.56 -3.48
C ILE A 109 3.59 11.54 -4.48
N ASN A 110 4.42 12.21 -5.28
CA ASN A 110 3.93 13.21 -6.25
C ASN A 110 3.28 12.58 -7.49
N ARG A 111 3.51 11.31 -7.78
CA ARG A 111 2.91 10.64 -8.95
C ARG A 111 1.44 10.29 -8.75
N GLY A 112 0.98 10.13 -7.52
CA GLY A 112 -0.42 9.87 -7.23
C GLY A 112 -1.29 11.14 -7.25
N ALA A 113 -0.68 12.31 -7.30
CA ALA A 113 -1.40 13.56 -7.41
C ALA A 113 -1.51 13.94 -8.89
N SER A 114 -2.73 14.03 -9.41
CA SER A 114 -3.02 14.54 -10.75
C SER A 114 -2.78 16.06 -10.87
N ARG A 115 -1.90 16.61 -10.05
CA ARG A 115 -1.56 18.02 -9.99
C ARG A 115 -0.08 18.21 -10.28
N ALA A 116 0.25 19.36 -10.90
CA ALA A 116 1.63 19.82 -10.96
C ALA A 116 2.22 19.80 -9.56
N PRO A 117 3.41 19.25 -9.37
CA PRO A 117 4.01 19.17 -8.05
C PRO A 117 4.17 20.58 -7.50
N ASP A 118 3.54 20.86 -6.36
CA ASP A 118 3.91 22.01 -5.58
C ASP A 118 5.35 21.79 -5.13
N PHE A 119 6.23 22.68 -5.50
CA PHE A 119 7.62 22.63 -5.09
C PHE A 119 7.72 22.94 -3.61
N PHE A 120 7.55 21.92 -2.78
CA PHE A 120 7.93 22.03 -1.38
C PHE A 120 9.41 21.63 -1.25
N PRO A 121 10.25 22.45 -0.61
CA PRO A 121 11.59 22.01 -0.24
C PRO A 121 11.51 20.72 0.57
N ILE A 122 12.40 19.77 0.27
CA ILE A 122 12.39 18.45 0.95
C ILE A 122 12.52 18.61 2.46
N GLU A 123 13.24 19.63 2.93
CA GLU A 123 13.38 19.95 4.35
C GLU A 123 12.05 20.29 4.98
N MET A 124 11.23 21.08 4.29
CA MET A 124 9.90 21.48 4.76
C MET A 124 8.97 20.27 4.82
N PHE A 125 9.06 19.41 3.82
CA PHE A 125 8.32 18.16 3.78
C PHE A 125 8.73 17.24 4.94
N ARG A 126 10.03 17.13 5.20
CA ARG A 126 10.58 16.33 6.30
C ARG A 126 10.06 16.80 7.66
N ASP A 127 10.07 18.10 7.91
CA ASP A 127 9.67 18.66 9.20
C ASP A 127 8.21 18.38 9.52
N HIS A 128 7.33 18.42 8.52
CA HIS A 128 5.90 18.23 8.71
C HIS A 128 5.45 16.77 8.60
N PHE A 129 6.06 15.99 7.72
CA PHE A 129 5.52 14.70 7.30
C PHE A 129 6.37 13.50 7.71
N ARG A 130 7.64 13.69 8.05
CA ARG A 130 8.44 12.59 8.57
C ARG A 130 8.03 12.26 10.00
N ARG A 131 7.24 11.19 10.14
CA ARG A 131 6.68 10.76 11.42
C ARG A 131 6.87 9.26 11.58
N PRO A 132 8.08 8.79 11.93
CA PRO A 132 8.35 7.36 12.11
C PRO A 132 7.43 6.69 13.10
N GLY A 133 7.05 7.40 14.17
CA GLY A 133 6.13 6.88 15.17
C GLY A 133 4.72 6.65 14.65
N VAL A 134 4.23 7.52 13.74
CA VAL A 134 2.93 7.34 13.09
C VAL A 134 2.99 6.15 12.16
N VAL A 135 4.02 6.06 11.31
CA VAL A 135 4.21 4.97 10.36
C VAL A 135 4.32 3.63 11.09
N ALA A 136 5.09 3.58 12.18
CA ALA A 136 5.28 2.35 12.96
C ALA A 136 3.98 1.82 13.58
N ARG A 137 3.01 2.70 13.86
CA ARG A 137 1.75 2.33 14.55
C ARG A 137 0.57 2.16 13.63
N ILE A 138 0.70 2.53 12.35
CA ILE A 138 -0.46 2.58 11.45
C ILE A 138 -1.10 1.20 11.23
N LEU A 139 -0.34 0.14 11.40
CA LEU A 139 -0.82 -1.24 11.23
C LEU A 139 -1.30 -1.89 12.55
N ASP A 140 -1.16 -1.20 13.67
CA ASP A 140 -1.61 -1.72 14.97
C ASP A 140 -3.13 -1.79 15.09
#